data_357c70cc5164e5d5aca8d0ab07ccad75
#
_entry.id   357c70cc5164e5d5aca8d0ab07ccad75
#
_cell.length_a   1.000
_cell.length_b   1.000
_cell.length_c   1.000
_cell.angle_alpha   90.00
_cell.angle_beta   90.00
_cell.angle_gamma   90.00
#
_symmetry.space_group_name_H-M   'P 1'
#
loop_
_entity.id
_entity.type
_entity.pdbx_description
1 polymer ?
#
loop_
_entity_poly.entity_id
_entity_poly.type
_entity_poly.pdbx_seq_one_letter_code
_entity_poly.pdbx_strand_id
1 'polypeptide(L)'
;MIEDPSDENRRYLEEYSQWLLSIGEGKAPVVHDGNIILLDDEIICKDPQQVFDEIYNNFEDELNNGDYFKDRAILAATNDTINAANEEMLRKIPQLTIHCRSIDTVVDADQAAAFNTEFLNGIEYSGLPQHHLHLKIGAPILLMRNLDVKRGHCNGI
;
A
#
# COMPACT_ATOMS: atom_id res chain seq x y z
N MET A 1 16.35 -11.10 -23.75
CA MET A 1 17.82 -11.05 -23.82
C MET A 1 18.21 -9.86 -22.99
N ILE A 2 18.70 -10.07 -21.77
CA ILE A 2 19.18 -8.98 -20.90
C ILE A 2 20.51 -8.56 -21.53
N GLU A 3 20.58 -7.33 -22.02
CA GLU A 3 21.84 -6.76 -22.50
C GLU A 3 22.86 -6.85 -21.36
N ASP A 4 24.05 -7.33 -21.69
CA ASP A 4 25.16 -7.44 -20.73
C ASP A 4 25.51 -5.99 -20.30
N PRO A 5 25.31 -5.60 -19.05
CA PRO A 5 25.59 -4.24 -18.64
C PRO A 5 27.08 -3.94 -18.85
N SER A 6 27.40 -2.73 -19.36
CA SER A 6 28.78 -2.27 -19.47
C SER A 6 29.46 -2.42 -18.09
N ASP A 7 30.80 -2.57 -18.06
CA ASP A 7 31.55 -2.71 -16.82
C ASP A 7 31.27 -1.55 -15.83
N GLU A 8 30.96 -0.38 -16.34
CA GLU A 8 30.58 0.80 -15.57
C GLU A 8 29.20 0.62 -14.89
N ASN A 9 28.21 0.12 -15.64
CA ASN A 9 26.87 -0.19 -15.09
C ASN A 9 26.93 -1.30 -14.04
N ARG A 10 27.78 -2.30 -14.25
CA ARG A 10 27.96 -3.39 -13.26
C ARG A 10 28.54 -2.85 -11.96
N ARG A 11 29.55 -1.99 -12.04
CA ARG A 11 30.18 -1.35 -10.88
C ARG A 11 29.18 -0.48 -10.12
N TYR A 12 28.41 0.33 -10.84
CA TYR A 12 27.35 1.14 -10.25
C TYR A 12 26.30 0.27 -9.52
N LEU A 13 25.86 -0.80 -10.13
CA LEU A 13 24.88 -1.73 -9.52
C LEU A 13 25.44 -2.43 -8.28
N GLU A 14 26.72 -2.79 -8.29
CA GLU A 14 27.40 -3.38 -7.13
C GLU A 14 27.50 -2.36 -5.97
N GLU A 15 27.93 -1.14 -6.26
CA GLU A 15 28.02 -0.04 -5.27
C GLU A 15 26.64 0.29 -4.69
N TYR A 16 25.61 0.41 -5.53
CA TYR A 16 24.23 0.65 -5.11
C TYR A 16 23.69 -0.50 -4.24
N SER A 17 23.94 -1.74 -4.64
CA SER A 17 23.56 -2.93 -3.86
C SER A 17 24.20 -2.97 -2.48
N GLN A 18 25.50 -2.65 -2.38
CA GLN A 18 26.22 -2.56 -1.12
C GLN A 18 25.69 -1.42 -0.23
N TRP A 19 25.38 -0.29 -0.83
CA TRP A 19 24.78 0.84 -0.12
C TRP A 19 23.40 0.47 0.47
N LEU A 20 22.51 -0.15 -0.30
CA LEU A 20 21.20 -0.64 0.18
C LEU A 20 21.37 -1.64 1.33
N LEU A 21 22.31 -2.59 1.20
CA LEU A 21 22.58 -3.57 2.23
C LEU A 21 23.07 -2.90 3.52
N SER A 22 23.94 -1.89 3.41
CA SER A 22 24.44 -1.15 4.57
C SER A 22 23.34 -0.42 5.33
N ILE A 23 22.32 0.10 4.62
CA ILE A 23 21.12 0.68 5.22
C ILE A 23 20.34 -0.39 5.99
N GLY A 24 20.06 -1.53 5.34
CA GLY A 24 19.31 -2.62 5.95
C GLY A 24 19.99 -3.26 7.16
N GLU A 25 21.32 -3.28 7.19
CA GLU A 25 22.13 -3.77 8.31
C GLU A 25 22.37 -2.71 9.42
N GLY A 26 21.89 -1.49 9.25
CA GLY A 26 22.12 -0.40 10.19
C GLY A 26 23.56 0.09 10.24
N LYS A 27 24.34 -0.15 9.19
CA LYS A 27 25.76 0.24 9.06
C LYS A 27 25.96 1.56 8.29
N ALA A 28 24.88 2.06 7.66
CA ALA A 28 24.92 3.34 6.96
C ALA A 28 25.15 4.49 7.95
N PRO A 29 25.70 5.62 7.49
CA PRO A 29 25.90 6.79 8.34
C PRO A 29 24.61 7.26 9.00
N VAL A 30 24.63 7.49 10.33
CA VAL A 30 23.48 7.97 11.12
C VAL A 30 23.72 9.42 11.55
N VAL A 31 22.65 10.21 11.60
CA VAL A 31 22.69 11.57 12.15
C VAL A 31 22.66 11.51 13.68
N HIS A 32 22.99 12.62 14.31
CA HIS A 32 23.33 12.90 15.70
C HIS A 32 22.55 12.14 16.80
N ASP A 33 21.40 11.53 16.52
CA ASP A 33 20.57 10.83 17.51
C ASP A 33 20.60 9.28 17.39
N GLY A 34 21.48 8.75 16.57
CA GLY A 34 21.73 7.29 16.49
C GLY A 34 20.66 6.47 15.74
N ASN A 35 19.55 7.07 15.34
CA ASN A 35 18.41 6.35 14.78
C ASN A 35 17.99 6.78 13.36
N ILE A 36 18.61 7.77 12.76
CA ILE A 36 18.24 8.29 11.44
C ILE A 36 19.36 8.01 10.45
N ILE A 37 19.04 7.27 9.39
CA ILE A 37 19.93 7.01 8.28
C ILE A 37 19.94 8.27 7.40
N LEU A 38 21.12 8.84 7.14
CA LEU A 38 21.30 9.93 6.18
C LEU A 38 21.15 9.37 4.77
N LEU A 39 20.02 9.67 4.16
CA LEU A 39 19.81 9.59 2.73
C LEU A 39 20.06 10.98 2.13
N ASP A 40 20.29 11.05 0.82
CA ASP A 40 20.35 12.34 0.12
C ASP A 40 19.07 13.14 0.39
N ASP A 41 19.20 14.46 0.58
CA ASP A 41 18.06 15.35 0.87
C ASP A 41 16.97 15.27 -0.21
N GLU A 42 17.32 14.88 -1.43
CA GLU A 42 16.39 14.65 -2.54
C GLU A 42 15.48 13.42 -2.33
N ILE A 43 15.90 12.48 -1.48
CA ILE A 43 15.15 11.24 -1.18
C ILE A 43 14.28 11.40 0.06
N ILE A 44 14.59 12.38 0.92
CA ILE A 44 13.92 12.57 2.21
C ILE A 44 12.78 13.57 2.05
N CYS A 45 11.54 13.09 2.22
CA CYS A 45 10.38 13.95 2.36
C CYS A 45 10.19 14.39 3.83
N LYS A 46 9.81 15.65 4.05
CA LYS A 46 9.68 16.23 5.39
C LYS A 46 8.41 15.78 6.10
N ASP A 47 7.40 15.45 5.35
CA ASP A 47 6.12 14.99 5.87
C ASP A 47 5.43 13.99 4.91
N PRO A 48 4.43 13.25 5.39
CA PRO A 48 3.69 12.29 4.55
C PRO A 48 2.99 12.94 3.34
N GLN A 49 2.55 14.19 3.46
CA GLN A 49 1.89 14.88 2.36
C GLN A 49 2.85 15.11 1.19
N GLN A 50 4.09 15.46 1.47
CA GLN A 50 5.13 15.62 0.45
C GLN A 50 5.37 14.29 -0.28
N VAL A 51 5.35 13.14 0.42
CA VAL A 51 5.45 11.82 -0.21
C VAL A 51 4.31 11.59 -1.20
N PHE A 52 3.08 11.95 -0.82
CA PHE A 52 1.94 11.82 -1.72
C PHE A 52 2.08 12.71 -2.97
N ASP A 53 2.46 13.95 -2.78
CA ASP A 53 2.53 14.93 -3.87
C ASP A 53 3.66 14.58 -4.86
N GLU A 54 4.75 13.99 -4.38
CA GLU A 54 5.86 13.51 -5.24
C GLU A 54 5.49 12.23 -6.00
N ILE A 55 4.91 11.23 -5.33
CA ILE A 55 4.58 9.95 -5.95
C ILE A 55 3.34 10.07 -6.85
N TYR A 56 2.31 10.77 -6.37
CA TYR A 56 1.04 10.93 -7.06
C TYR A 56 0.83 12.37 -7.56
N ASN A 57 1.83 12.90 -8.26
CA ASN A 57 1.71 14.19 -8.91
C ASN A 57 0.58 14.19 -9.95
N ASN A 58 -0.19 15.27 -10.03
CA ASN A 58 -1.36 15.41 -10.91
C ASN A 58 -2.44 14.33 -10.68
N PHE A 59 -2.56 13.81 -9.47
CA PHE A 59 -3.48 12.73 -9.12
C PHE A 59 -4.91 12.93 -9.60
N GLU A 60 -5.46 14.15 -9.46
CA GLU A 60 -6.85 14.48 -9.83
C GLU A 60 -7.09 14.34 -11.34
N ASP A 61 -6.12 14.70 -12.17
CA ASP A 61 -6.20 14.63 -13.63
C ASP A 61 -6.04 13.18 -14.13
N GLU A 62 -5.33 12.35 -13.36
CA GLU A 62 -4.94 10.98 -13.76
C GLU A 62 -5.88 9.90 -13.19
N LEU A 63 -6.95 10.25 -12.48
CA LEU A 63 -7.88 9.30 -11.85
C LEU A 63 -8.47 8.24 -12.80
N ASN A 64 -8.63 8.57 -14.09
CA ASN A 64 -9.16 7.66 -15.09
C ASN A 64 -8.07 6.91 -15.88
N ASN A 65 -6.81 7.15 -15.56
CA ASN A 65 -5.67 6.53 -16.22
C ASN A 65 -5.18 5.32 -15.41
N GLY A 66 -5.60 4.12 -15.79
CA GLY A 66 -5.18 2.89 -15.11
C GLY A 66 -3.67 2.64 -15.16
N ASP A 67 -2.98 3.14 -16.18
CA ASP A 67 -1.52 2.97 -16.31
C ASP A 67 -0.76 3.87 -15.32
N TYR A 68 -1.35 5.00 -14.93
CA TYR A 68 -0.78 5.91 -13.94
C TYR A 68 -0.51 5.23 -12.59
N PHE A 69 -1.38 4.31 -12.16
CA PHE A 69 -1.27 3.63 -10.87
C PHE A 69 -0.37 2.38 -10.91
N LYS A 70 -0.06 1.83 -12.10
CA LYS A 70 0.70 0.57 -12.21
C LYS A 70 2.13 0.69 -11.68
N ASP A 71 2.76 1.83 -11.90
CA ASP A 71 4.18 2.04 -11.63
C ASP A 71 4.42 2.87 -10.35
N ARG A 72 3.36 3.13 -9.57
CA ARG A 72 3.42 3.97 -8.38
C ARG A 72 2.85 3.25 -7.17
N ALA A 73 3.59 3.28 -6.08
CA ALA A 73 3.13 2.77 -4.78
C ALA A 73 3.82 3.48 -3.63
N ILE A 74 3.11 3.65 -2.52
CA ILE A 74 3.66 4.08 -1.24
C ILE A 74 3.67 2.87 -0.32
N LEU A 75 4.82 2.59 0.27
CA LEU A 75 5.00 1.51 1.23
C LEU A 75 5.15 2.07 2.63
N ALA A 76 4.59 1.37 3.62
CA ALA A 76 4.76 1.73 5.02
C ALA A 76 5.02 0.48 5.87
N ALA A 77 5.59 0.69 7.05
CA ALA A 77 5.98 -0.40 7.94
C ALA A 77 4.78 -1.07 8.64
N THR A 78 3.66 -0.35 8.80
CA THR A 78 2.46 -0.85 9.51
C THR A 78 1.20 -0.70 8.66
N ASN A 79 0.24 -1.60 8.88
CA ASN A 79 -1.06 -1.53 8.22
C ASN A 79 -1.84 -0.26 8.60
N ASP A 80 -1.73 0.22 9.83
CA ASP A 80 -2.40 1.44 10.29
C ASP A 80 -1.94 2.65 9.48
N THR A 81 -0.64 2.76 9.22
CA THR A 81 -0.08 3.83 8.38
C THR A 81 -0.59 3.72 6.94
N ILE A 82 -0.64 2.51 6.38
CA ILE A 82 -1.17 2.27 5.02
C ILE A 82 -2.66 2.61 4.97
N ASN A 83 -3.45 2.20 5.95
CA ASN A 83 -4.88 2.48 6.00
C ASN A 83 -5.16 3.98 6.08
N ALA A 84 -4.43 4.71 6.94
CA ALA A 84 -4.54 6.17 7.03
C ALA A 84 -4.16 6.85 5.71
N ALA A 85 -3.11 6.38 5.04
CA ALA A 85 -2.67 6.86 3.75
C ALA A 85 -3.74 6.62 2.66
N ASN A 86 -4.31 5.42 2.61
CA ASN A 86 -5.37 5.06 1.68
C ASN A 86 -6.64 5.90 1.88
N GLU A 87 -7.03 6.14 3.14
CA GLU A 87 -8.17 7.01 3.45
C GLU A 87 -7.94 8.45 3.00
N GLU A 88 -6.72 8.97 3.18
CA GLU A 88 -6.36 10.30 2.72
C GLU A 88 -6.44 10.42 1.19
N MET A 89 -5.89 9.43 0.47
CA MET A 89 -5.99 9.36 -0.99
C MET A 89 -7.45 9.22 -1.46
N LEU A 90 -8.23 8.39 -0.78
CA LEU A 90 -9.65 8.23 -1.10
C LEU A 90 -10.43 9.54 -0.90
N ARG A 91 -10.08 10.37 0.10
CA ARG A 91 -10.71 11.69 0.30
C ARG A 91 -10.46 12.63 -0.87
N LYS A 92 -9.29 12.59 -1.50
CA LYS A 92 -8.94 13.43 -2.66
C LYS A 92 -9.75 13.09 -3.92
N ILE A 93 -10.32 11.88 -4.03
CA ILE A 93 -11.18 11.50 -5.15
C ILE A 93 -12.54 12.23 -5.01
N PRO A 94 -12.98 13.02 -6.01
CA PRO A 94 -14.17 13.88 -5.88
C PRO A 94 -15.50 13.13 -5.90
N GLN A 95 -15.48 11.82 -6.13
CA GLN A 95 -16.68 10.98 -6.25
C GLN A 95 -17.33 10.69 -4.89
N LEU A 96 -18.64 10.37 -4.92
CA LEU A 96 -19.37 9.96 -3.72
C LEU A 96 -18.81 8.65 -3.14
N THR A 97 -18.70 8.61 -1.81
CA THR A 97 -18.26 7.41 -1.10
C THR A 97 -19.37 6.37 -1.05
N ILE A 98 -19.03 5.16 -1.46
CA ILE A 98 -19.86 3.96 -1.31
C ILE A 98 -19.44 3.28 -0.01
N HIS A 99 -20.39 3.14 0.91
CA HIS A 99 -20.17 2.48 2.20
C HIS A 99 -20.58 1.01 2.11
N CYS A 100 -19.61 0.11 2.23
CA CYS A 100 -19.82 -1.32 2.27
C CYS A 100 -19.62 -1.83 3.70
N ARG A 101 -20.41 -2.84 4.11
CA ARG A 101 -20.27 -3.52 5.41
C ARG A 101 -20.18 -5.02 5.17
N SER A 102 -19.31 -5.69 5.92
CA SER A 102 -19.27 -7.16 5.93
C SER A 102 -20.49 -7.73 6.65
N ILE A 103 -20.81 -8.97 6.28
CA ILE A 103 -21.75 -9.81 7.01
C ILE A 103 -20.92 -10.99 7.52
N ASP A 104 -20.68 -11.03 8.83
CA ASP A 104 -19.83 -12.02 9.46
C ASP A 104 -20.70 -12.99 10.26
N THR A 105 -20.46 -14.30 10.08
CA THR A 105 -21.22 -15.36 10.73
C THR A 105 -20.29 -16.43 11.26
N VAL A 106 -20.68 -17.04 12.36
CA VAL A 106 -20.01 -18.22 12.92
C VAL A 106 -20.41 -19.45 12.13
N VAL A 107 -19.44 -20.28 11.74
CA VAL A 107 -19.67 -21.49 10.96
C VAL A 107 -20.40 -22.57 11.78
N ASP A 108 -20.06 -22.67 13.07
CA ASP A 108 -20.65 -23.63 14.01
C ASP A 108 -21.86 -23.00 14.72
N ALA A 109 -23.05 -23.53 14.44
CA ALA A 109 -24.29 -23.02 15.02
C ALA A 109 -24.33 -23.13 16.57
N ASP A 110 -23.65 -24.11 17.16
CA ASP A 110 -23.60 -24.30 18.60
C ASP A 110 -22.75 -23.20 19.30
N GLN A 111 -21.82 -22.64 18.57
CA GLN A 111 -20.98 -21.53 19.03
C GLN A 111 -21.57 -20.16 18.69
N ALA A 112 -22.56 -20.09 17.82
CA ALA A 112 -23.14 -18.81 17.38
C ALA A 112 -23.71 -17.97 18.53
N ALA A 113 -24.22 -18.63 19.60
CA ALA A 113 -24.74 -17.97 20.78
C ALA A 113 -23.64 -17.31 21.65
N ALA A 114 -22.39 -17.73 21.50
CA ALA A 114 -21.25 -17.22 22.29
C ALA A 114 -20.65 -15.93 21.69
N PHE A 115 -20.89 -15.65 20.41
CA PHE A 115 -20.30 -14.51 19.70
C PHE A 115 -21.41 -13.60 19.19
N ASN A 116 -21.48 -12.39 19.77
CA ASN A 116 -22.42 -11.39 19.25
C ASN A 116 -21.89 -10.75 17.96
N THR A 117 -22.80 -10.16 17.19
CA THR A 117 -22.48 -9.53 15.90
C THR A 117 -21.44 -8.41 16.04
N GLU A 118 -21.48 -7.65 17.14
CA GLU A 118 -20.54 -6.56 17.39
C GLU A 118 -19.10 -7.08 17.56
N PHE A 119 -18.95 -8.18 18.29
CA PHE A 119 -17.65 -8.85 18.42
C PHE A 119 -17.11 -9.33 17.06
N LEU A 120 -17.97 -9.99 16.26
CA LEU A 120 -17.59 -10.49 14.94
C LEU A 120 -17.16 -9.34 13.99
N ASN A 121 -17.90 -8.25 14.02
CA ASN A 121 -17.60 -7.06 13.20
C ASN A 121 -16.30 -6.33 13.63
N GLY A 122 -15.83 -6.56 14.85
CA GLY A 122 -14.59 -6.02 15.38
C GLY A 122 -13.36 -6.87 15.09
N ILE A 123 -13.53 -8.07 14.52
CA ILE A 123 -12.40 -8.96 14.21
C ILE A 123 -11.68 -8.47 12.96
N GLU A 124 -10.42 -8.11 13.11
CA GLU A 124 -9.55 -7.79 11.99
C GLU A 124 -8.68 -8.99 11.63
N TYR A 125 -8.75 -9.41 10.37
CA TYR A 125 -7.95 -10.51 9.84
C TYR A 125 -7.01 -10.01 8.76
N SER A 126 -5.73 -10.35 8.87
CA SER A 126 -4.75 -10.07 7.82
C SER A 126 -5.20 -10.70 6.50
N GLY A 127 -5.22 -9.91 5.44
CA GLY A 127 -5.65 -10.36 4.11
C GLY A 127 -7.17 -10.36 3.89
N LEU A 128 -7.95 -9.76 4.78
CA LEU A 128 -9.37 -9.45 4.57
C LEU A 128 -9.63 -7.96 4.72
N PRO A 129 -10.62 -7.41 3.98
CA PRO A 129 -11.06 -6.04 4.19
C PRO A 129 -11.67 -5.87 5.59
N GLN A 130 -11.59 -4.65 6.12
CA GLN A 130 -12.25 -4.28 7.37
C GLN A 130 -13.79 -4.38 7.23
N HIS A 131 -14.50 -4.54 8.37
CA HIS A 131 -15.96 -4.58 8.41
C HIS A 131 -16.61 -3.37 7.70
N HIS A 132 -16.04 -2.19 7.87
CA HIS A 132 -16.43 -0.99 7.16
C HIS A 132 -15.43 -0.71 6.04
N LEU A 133 -15.86 -0.87 4.80
CA LEU A 133 -15.08 -0.58 3.60
C LEU A 133 -15.67 0.62 2.88
N HIS A 134 -14.85 1.62 2.65
CA HIS A 134 -15.19 2.82 1.89
C HIS A 134 -14.58 2.72 0.50
N LEU A 135 -15.39 2.89 -0.53
CA LEU A 135 -14.95 2.86 -1.91
C LEU A 135 -15.44 4.09 -2.66
N LYS A 136 -14.72 4.49 -3.69
CA LYS A 136 -15.17 5.52 -4.64
C LYS A 136 -14.93 5.03 -6.06
N ILE A 137 -15.80 5.43 -6.99
CA ILE A 137 -15.59 5.14 -8.40
C ILE A 137 -14.33 5.86 -8.87
N GLY A 138 -13.44 5.13 -9.57
CA GLY A 138 -12.13 5.63 -9.99
C GLY A 138 -10.98 5.32 -9.03
N ALA A 139 -11.27 4.83 -7.81
CA ALA A 139 -10.22 4.37 -6.91
C ALA A 139 -9.65 3.03 -7.39
N PRO A 140 -8.32 2.86 -7.46
CA PRO A 140 -7.71 1.57 -7.69
C PRO A 140 -8.01 0.63 -6.52
N ILE A 141 -8.37 -0.61 -6.83
CA ILE A 141 -8.67 -1.64 -5.84
C ILE A 141 -7.90 -2.91 -6.13
N LEU A 142 -7.60 -3.67 -5.10
CA LEU A 142 -7.04 -5.00 -5.20
C LEU A 142 -8.11 -6.03 -4.81
N LEU A 143 -8.41 -6.96 -5.70
CA LEU A 143 -9.32 -8.06 -5.36
C LEU A 143 -8.63 -9.06 -4.44
N MET A 144 -9.18 -9.24 -3.23
CA MET A 144 -8.64 -10.17 -2.23
C MET A 144 -9.07 -11.62 -2.47
N ARG A 145 -10.08 -11.85 -3.33
CA ARG A 145 -10.59 -13.18 -3.72
C ARG A 145 -11.10 -13.18 -5.15
N ASN A 146 -11.13 -14.38 -5.76
CA ASN A 146 -11.74 -14.55 -7.07
C ASN A 146 -13.25 -14.28 -7.01
N LEU A 147 -13.73 -13.32 -7.79
CA LEU A 147 -15.15 -13.01 -7.94
C LEU A 147 -15.72 -13.66 -9.20
N ASP A 148 -15.08 -13.48 -10.35
CA ASP A 148 -15.49 -14.09 -11.62
C ASP A 148 -14.24 -14.35 -12.48
N VAL A 149 -13.70 -15.55 -12.34
CA VAL A 149 -12.47 -15.97 -13.06
C VAL A 149 -12.65 -15.92 -14.59
N LYS A 150 -13.88 -16.19 -15.08
CA LYS A 150 -14.17 -16.20 -16.51
C LYS A 150 -14.10 -14.79 -17.12
N ARG A 151 -14.40 -13.77 -16.32
CA ARG A 151 -14.31 -12.35 -16.72
C ARG A 151 -13.00 -11.68 -16.30
N GLY A 152 -12.06 -12.46 -15.77
CA GLY A 152 -10.76 -11.94 -15.34
C GLY A 152 -10.74 -11.31 -13.95
N HIS A 153 -11.85 -11.36 -13.19
CA HIS A 153 -11.90 -10.84 -11.82
C HIS A 153 -11.28 -11.84 -10.84
N CYS A 154 -9.96 -11.90 -10.84
CA CYS A 154 -9.17 -12.82 -10.04
C CYS A 154 -8.50 -12.14 -8.85
N ASN A 155 -8.12 -12.94 -7.85
CA ASN A 155 -7.32 -12.46 -6.74
C ASN A 155 -6.00 -11.84 -7.23
N GLY A 156 -5.64 -10.70 -6.67
CA GLY A 156 -4.39 -10.00 -6.99
C GLY A 156 -4.46 -9.09 -8.22
N ILE A 157 -5.65 -8.83 -8.76
CA ILE A 157 -5.90 -7.88 -9.85
C ILE A 157 -6.58 -6.63 -9.29
#